data_9bcd3b0a0dbf2e6b4fe279fdb339e8e7
#
_entry.id   9bcd3b0a0dbf2e6b4fe279fdb339e8e7
#
_cell.length_a   1.000
_cell.length_b   1.000
_cell.length_c   1.000
_cell.angle_alpha   90.00
_cell.angle_beta   90.00
_cell.angle_gamma   90.00
#
_symmetry.space_group_name_H-M   'P 1'
#
loop_
_entity.id
_entity.type
_entity.pdbx_description
1 polymer ?
#
loop_
_entity_poly.entity_id
_entity_poly.type
_entity_poly.pdbx_seq_one_letter_code
_entity_poly.pdbx_strand_id
1 'polypeptide(L)'
;MNPGSFGVIILAGGRGSRLGGQDKPGLVVGDDTLIASVARAGTGAGAAQIVVAGPERPGLAGVSFVCEEPPGAGPVAALRRALAEASAPWVAVLAADLPFLRASHLKALRAAAEGGPGAILVDDTGRPQWLAGCWQTETLRRAVAGYHQDSLRGLLGPLAPVLVRLTPSPGEPPPWLDCDTPEDLRRARDLAGPHLPDWLGLGRAREPPSLAVIVIAQLLGVKA
;
A
#
# COMPACT_ATOMS: atom_id res chain seq x y z
N MET A 1 -14.66 16.75 10.25
CA MET A 1 -14.01 15.87 9.23
C MET A 1 -15.07 14.98 8.62
N ASN A 2 -15.05 14.79 7.30
CA ASN A 2 -15.96 13.85 6.63
C ASN A 2 -15.65 12.42 7.13
N PRO A 3 -16.61 11.67 7.71
CA PRO A 3 -16.37 10.33 8.26
C PRO A 3 -15.91 9.31 7.21
N GLY A 4 -16.12 9.59 5.92
CA GLY A 4 -15.63 8.76 4.81
C GLY A 4 -14.22 9.10 4.32
N SER A 5 -13.58 10.18 4.83
CA SER A 5 -12.23 10.57 4.36
C SER A 5 -11.19 9.56 4.82
N PHE A 6 -10.18 9.34 3.97
CA PHE A 6 -9.04 8.49 4.32
C PHE A 6 -7.72 9.16 3.91
N GLY A 7 -6.66 8.78 4.61
CA GLY A 7 -5.28 9.10 4.28
C GLY A 7 -4.54 7.88 3.76
N VAL A 8 -3.31 8.10 3.31
CA VAL A 8 -2.39 7.03 2.89
C VAL A 8 -1.08 7.18 3.65
N ILE A 9 -0.57 6.07 4.19
CA ILE A 9 0.78 5.93 4.70
C ILE A 9 1.52 4.98 3.77
N ILE A 10 2.65 5.44 3.22
CA ILE A 10 3.54 4.63 2.39
C ILE A 10 4.80 4.33 3.19
N LEU A 11 5.08 3.07 3.48
CA LEU A 11 6.33 2.66 4.10
C LEU A 11 7.39 2.52 3.02
N ALA A 12 8.34 3.47 3.00
CA ALA A 12 9.40 3.58 2.01
C ALA A 12 10.81 3.43 2.64
N GLY A 13 10.86 2.92 3.84
CA GLY A 13 12.08 2.53 4.54
C GLY A 13 12.51 1.12 4.16
N GLY A 14 13.80 0.85 4.30
CA GLY A 14 14.40 -0.44 4.01
C GLY A 14 15.76 -0.28 3.35
N ARG A 15 16.72 -1.17 3.70
CA ARG A 15 18.12 -1.02 3.26
C ARG A 15 18.37 -1.39 1.80
N GLY A 16 17.35 -1.79 1.01
CA GLY A 16 17.50 -2.16 -0.41
C GLY A 16 18.59 -3.20 -0.68
N SER A 17 19.01 -3.98 0.33
CA SER A 17 20.19 -4.84 0.29
C SER A 17 20.15 -5.89 -0.83
N ARG A 18 18.95 -6.36 -1.18
CA ARG A 18 18.75 -7.35 -2.26
C ARG A 18 18.86 -6.76 -3.66
N LEU A 19 18.75 -5.43 -3.79
CA LEU A 19 18.88 -4.67 -5.04
C LEU A 19 20.22 -3.91 -5.10
N GLY A 20 21.26 -4.44 -4.44
CA GLY A 20 22.61 -3.84 -4.47
C GLY A 20 22.72 -2.49 -3.74
N GLY A 21 21.86 -2.21 -2.77
CA GLY A 21 21.87 -0.93 -2.03
C GLY A 21 21.25 0.26 -2.78
N GLN A 22 20.59 0.00 -3.90
CA GLN A 22 19.88 1.04 -4.66
C GLN A 22 18.68 1.57 -3.87
N ASP A 23 18.28 2.82 -4.15
CA ASP A 23 17.03 3.39 -3.64
C ASP A 23 15.82 2.70 -4.29
N LYS A 24 15.40 1.57 -3.71
CA LYS A 24 14.32 0.72 -4.24
C LYS A 24 13.05 1.52 -4.59
N PRO A 25 12.50 2.38 -3.70
CA PRO A 25 11.33 3.18 -4.02
C PRO A 25 11.49 4.12 -5.23
N GLY A 26 12.71 4.53 -5.54
CA GLY A 26 13.04 5.38 -6.69
C GLY A 26 13.22 4.62 -8.01
N LEU A 27 13.17 3.29 -8.03
CA LEU A 27 13.29 2.51 -9.26
C LEU A 27 12.07 2.69 -10.16
N VAL A 28 12.31 2.76 -11.48
CA VAL A 28 11.27 3.02 -12.47
C VAL A 28 10.69 1.72 -13.02
N VAL A 29 9.35 1.66 -13.05
CA VAL A 29 8.54 0.63 -13.71
C VAL A 29 7.47 1.31 -14.55
N GLY A 30 7.48 1.11 -15.86
CA GLY A 30 6.69 1.90 -16.79
C GLY A 30 7.11 3.37 -16.79
N ASP A 31 6.17 4.26 -16.56
CA ASP A 31 6.38 5.72 -16.64
C ASP A 31 6.72 6.37 -15.29
N ASP A 32 6.63 5.63 -14.19
CA ASP A 32 6.78 6.16 -12.83
C ASP A 32 7.81 5.41 -12.00
N THR A 33 8.30 6.09 -10.95
CA THR A 33 8.98 5.38 -9.87
C THR A 33 7.99 4.54 -9.07
N LEU A 34 8.48 3.48 -8.43
CA LEU A 34 7.64 2.59 -7.63
C LEU A 34 6.79 3.38 -6.61
N ILE A 35 7.42 4.26 -5.87
CA ILE A 35 6.72 5.08 -4.87
C ILE A 35 5.74 6.09 -5.50
N ALA A 36 6.05 6.65 -6.67
CA ALA A 36 5.17 7.57 -7.37
C ALA A 36 3.89 6.87 -7.85
N SER A 37 4.00 5.62 -8.32
CA SER A 37 2.84 4.80 -8.68
C SER A 37 1.90 4.57 -7.49
N VAL A 38 2.45 4.26 -6.30
CA VAL A 38 1.66 4.06 -5.07
C VAL A 38 1.02 5.38 -4.61
N ALA A 39 1.77 6.49 -4.62
CA ALA A 39 1.25 7.81 -4.26
C ALA A 39 0.13 8.26 -5.22
N ARG A 40 0.28 8.02 -6.52
CA ARG A 40 -0.74 8.29 -7.54
C ARG A 40 -2.02 7.46 -7.31
N ALA A 41 -1.89 6.18 -6.93
CA ALA A 41 -3.05 5.36 -6.56
C ALA A 41 -3.80 5.98 -5.37
N GLY A 42 -3.09 6.48 -4.36
CA GLY A 42 -3.66 7.19 -3.22
C GLY A 42 -4.41 8.45 -3.63
N THR A 43 -3.76 9.32 -4.41
CA THR A 43 -4.37 10.56 -4.93
C THR A 43 -5.61 10.26 -5.78
N GLY A 44 -5.53 9.31 -6.70
CA GLY A 44 -6.65 8.90 -7.55
C GLY A 44 -7.80 8.24 -6.79
N ALA A 45 -7.54 7.67 -5.64
CA ALA A 45 -8.56 7.16 -4.73
C ALA A 45 -9.25 8.26 -3.89
N GLY A 46 -8.72 9.49 -3.91
CA GLY A 46 -9.25 10.62 -3.16
C GLY A 46 -8.67 10.72 -1.74
N ALA A 47 -7.44 10.26 -1.51
CA ALA A 47 -6.78 10.42 -0.22
C ALA A 47 -6.64 11.90 0.14
N ALA A 48 -7.09 12.26 1.35
CA ALA A 48 -7.00 13.62 1.87
C ALA A 48 -5.57 14.01 2.29
N GLN A 49 -4.72 13.01 2.53
CA GLN A 49 -3.33 13.17 2.95
C GLN A 49 -2.53 11.94 2.52
N ILE A 50 -1.29 12.16 2.11
CA ILE A 50 -0.32 11.09 1.86
C ILE A 50 0.92 11.36 2.71
N VAL A 51 1.29 10.42 3.56
CA VAL A 51 2.48 10.46 4.41
C VAL A 51 3.42 9.33 3.99
N VAL A 52 4.65 9.66 3.67
CA VAL A 52 5.71 8.69 3.38
C VAL A 52 6.62 8.54 4.59
N ALA A 53 6.72 7.33 5.11
CA ALA A 53 7.73 6.99 6.12
C ALA A 53 9.01 6.54 5.41
N GLY A 54 9.99 7.44 5.37
CA GLY A 54 11.27 7.25 4.70
C GLY A 54 11.91 8.58 4.31
N PRO A 55 13.09 8.55 3.70
CA PRO A 55 13.79 9.76 3.28
C PRO A 55 13.00 10.53 2.23
N GLU A 56 13.14 11.85 2.25
CA GLU A 56 12.54 12.73 1.25
C GLU A 56 13.04 12.41 -0.16
N ARG A 57 12.11 12.45 -1.14
CA ARG A 57 12.40 12.17 -2.55
C ARG A 57 11.78 13.23 -3.44
N PRO A 58 12.52 13.73 -4.45
CA PRO A 58 11.97 14.68 -5.40
C PRO A 58 10.84 14.06 -6.26
N GLY A 59 9.99 14.89 -6.81
CA GLY A 59 8.95 14.47 -7.77
C GLY A 59 7.64 13.98 -7.17
N LEU A 60 7.48 13.97 -5.84
CA LEU A 60 6.24 13.63 -5.16
C LEU A 60 5.53 14.90 -4.66
N ALA A 61 4.61 15.42 -5.46
CA ALA A 61 3.84 16.61 -5.07
C ALA A 61 2.72 16.25 -4.08
N GLY A 62 2.47 17.11 -3.08
CA GLY A 62 1.37 16.95 -2.12
C GLY A 62 1.57 15.80 -1.12
N VAL A 63 2.81 15.35 -0.92
CA VAL A 63 3.20 14.28 -0.01
C VAL A 63 4.03 14.87 1.13
N SER A 64 3.78 14.45 2.36
CA SER A 64 4.65 14.74 3.51
C SER A 64 5.56 13.56 3.82
N PHE A 65 6.78 13.85 4.28
CA PHE A 65 7.79 12.84 4.63
C PHE A 65 8.05 12.84 6.13
N VAL A 66 8.24 11.65 6.68
CA VAL A 66 8.63 11.44 8.07
C VAL A 66 9.68 10.33 8.13
N CYS A 67 10.59 10.41 9.11
CA CYS A 67 11.51 9.32 9.40
C CYS A 67 11.33 8.86 10.84
N GLU A 68 11.46 7.57 11.06
CA GLU A 68 11.51 6.98 12.38
C GLU A 68 12.82 7.32 13.09
N GLU A 69 12.80 7.37 14.42
CA GLU A 69 13.97 7.55 15.26
C GLU A 69 14.16 6.34 16.19
N PRO A 70 15.35 5.71 16.17
CA PRO A 70 16.46 5.96 15.24
C PRO A 70 16.12 5.49 13.80
N PRO A 71 16.79 6.06 12.76
CA PRO A 71 16.59 5.61 11.39
C PRO A 71 16.88 4.10 11.23
N GLY A 72 16.00 3.38 10.53
CA GLY A 72 16.11 1.94 10.37
C GLY A 72 15.60 1.11 11.55
N ALA A 73 14.81 1.72 12.45
CA ALA A 73 14.17 1.04 13.58
C ALA A 73 13.06 0.06 13.17
N GLY A 74 12.84 -0.15 11.88
CA GLY A 74 11.94 -1.15 11.35
C GLY A 74 10.55 -0.63 10.98
N PRO A 75 9.74 -1.48 10.31
CA PRO A 75 8.49 -1.05 9.71
C PRO A 75 7.42 -0.64 10.72
N VAL A 76 7.44 -1.19 11.94
CA VAL A 76 6.50 -0.79 13.00
C VAL A 76 6.84 0.60 13.53
N ALA A 77 8.13 0.93 13.70
CA ALA A 77 8.55 2.26 14.09
C ALA A 77 8.21 3.30 13.03
N ALA A 78 8.44 2.98 11.76
CA ALA A 78 8.06 3.81 10.63
C ALA A 78 6.55 4.06 10.59
N LEU A 79 5.74 3.01 10.77
CA LEU A 79 4.28 3.14 10.85
C LEU A 79 3.84 4.00 12.03
N ARG A 80 4.44 3.81 13.22
CA ARG A 80 4.16 4.62 14.42
C ARG A 80 4.42 6.09 14.15
N ARG A 81 5.56 6.42 13.53
CA ARG A 81 5.92 7.81 13.21
C ARG A 81 4.95 8.42 12.20
N ALA A 82 4.57 7.68 11.16
CA ALA A 82 3.63 8.17 10.14
C ALA A 82 2.20 8.34 10.68
N LEU A 83 1.75 7.46 11.58
CA LEU A 83 0.44 7.57 12.23
C LEU A 83 0.29 8.82 13.10
N ALA A 84 1.38 9.37 13.61
CA ALA A 84 1.35 10.64 14.36
C ALA A 84 0.90 11.82 13.47
N GLU A 85 1.21 11.77 12.17
CA GLU A 85 0.81 12.78 11.19
C GLU A 85 -0.57 12.52 10.55
N ALA A 86 -1.09 11.30 10.66
CA ALA A 86 -2.34 10.92 10.02
C ALA A 86 -3.52 11.65 10.70
N SER A 87 -4.32 12.39 9.93
CA SER A 87 -5.47 13.15 10.44
C SER A 87 -6.82 12.53 10.07
N ALA A 88 -6.86 11.69 9.02
CA ALA A 88 -8.09 11.07 8.54
C ALA A 88 -8.54 9.91 9.45
N PRO A 89 -9.85 9.63 9.57
CA PRO A 89 -10.37 8.52 10.39
C PRO A 89 -9.99 7.14 9.86
N TRP A 90 -9.66 7.05 8.58
CA TRP A 90 -9.19 5.84 7.92
C TRP A 90 -7.83 6.08 7.29
N VAL A 91 -7.00 5.06 7.25
CA VAL A 91 -5.67 5.13 6.62
C VAL A 91 -5.36 3.85 5.84
N ALA A 92 -4.95 4.01 4.58
CA ALA A 92 -4.34 2.92 3.85
C ALA A 92 -2.85 2.84 4.24
N VAL A 93 -2.37 1.64 4.59
CA VAL A 93 -0.96 1.36 4.89
C VAL A 93 -0.41 0.51 3.75
N LEU A 94 0.57 1.06 3.03
CA LEU A 94 1.04 0.54 1.75
C LEU A 94 2.56 0.39 1.76
N ALA A 95 3.07 -0.63 1.05
CA ALA A 95 4.47 -0.70 0.67
C ALA A 95 4.76 0.26 -0.49
N ALA A 96 5.97 0.78 -0.56
CA ALA A 96 6.39 1.71 -1.63
C ALA A 96 6.72 1.02 -2.97
N ASP A 97 6.64 -0.30 -3.04
CA ASP A 97 7.11 -1.14 -4.14
C ASP A 97 6.01 -1.94 -4.85
N LEU A 98 4.77 -1.44 -4.80
CA LEU A 98 3.59 -2.03 -5.43
C LEU A 98 3.22 -1.27 -6.72
N PRO A 99 3.93 -1.48 -7.84
CA PRO A 99 3.79 -0.67 -9.06
C PRO A 99 2.42 -0.77 -9.72
N PHE A 100 1.68 -1.86 -9.46
CA PHE A 100 0.37 -2.12 -10.08
C PHE A 100 -0.81 -1.84 -9.14
N LEU A 101 -0.55 -1.28 -7.97
CA LEU A 101 -1.61 -0.80 -7.09
C LEU A 101 -2.32 0.38 -7.74
N ARG A 102 -3.66 0.38 -7.74
CA ARG A 102 -4.50 1.40 -8.38
C ARG A 102 -5.52 1.99 -7.40
N ALA A 103 -6.07 3.13 -7.77
CA ALA A 103 -7.12 3.81 -7.02
C ALA A 103 -8.33 2.91 -6.73
N SER A 104 -8.77 2.10 -7.71
CA SER A 104 -9.87 1.15 -7.56
C SER A 104 -9.63 0.12 -6.46
N HIS A 105 -8.38 -0.36 -6.30
CA HIS A 105 -8.00 -1.31 -5.25
C HIS A 105 -8.12 -0.68 -3.85
N LEU A 106 -7.69 0.57 -3.71
CA LEU A 106 -7.79 1.31 -2.45
C LEU A 106 -9.25 1.61 -2.08
N LYS A 107 -10.08 1.98 -3.06
CA LYS A 107 -11.52 2.14 -2.88
C LYS A 107 -12.19 0.84 -2.43
N ALA A 108 -11.83 -0.30 -3.05
CA ALA A 108 -12.32 -1.62 -2.67
C ALA A 108 -11.92 -2.02 -1.24
N LEU A 109 -10.65 -1.79 -0.86
CA LEU A 109 -10.16 -2.01 0.51
C LEU A 109 -10.89 -1.13 1.52
N ARG A 110 -11.08 0.17 1.20
CA ARG A 110 -11.80 1.10 2.08
C ARG A 110 -13.26 0.66 2.28
N ALA A 111 -13.94 0.24 1.23
CA ALA A 111 -15.30 -0.27 1.32
C ALA A 111 -15.38 -1.57 2.14
N ALA A 112 -14.46 -2.51 1.91
CA ALA A 112 -14.42 -3.77 2.64
C ALA A 112 -14.08 -3.60 4.13
N ALA A 113 -13.40 -2.51 4.50
CA ALA A 113 -13.05 -2.19 5.89
C ALA A 113 -14.25 -1.67 6.71
N GLU A 114 -15.37 -1.33 6.08
CA GLU A 114 -16.54 -0.80 6.78
C GLU A 114 -17.10 -1.82 7.79
N GLY A 115 -17.39 -1.34 9.00
CA GLY A 115 -17.89 -2.17 10.08
C GLY A 115 -16.85 -3.02 10.81
N GLY A 116 -15.58 -2.97 10.39
CA GLY A 116 -14.48 -3.72 11.00
C GLY A 116 -13.27 -2.86 11.35
N PRO A 117 -12.20 -3.46 11.88
CA PRO A 117 -10.96 -2.74 12.24
C PRO A 117 -10.16 -2.32 11.01
N GLY A 118 -10.35 -3.00 9.88
CA GLY A 118 -9.66 -2.80 8.63
C GLY A 118 -9.85 -3.95 7.65
N ALA A 119 -9.24 -3.79 6.47
CA ALA A 119 -9.21 -4.80 5.42
C ALA A 119 -7.82 -4.84 4.76
N ILE A 120 -7.38 -6.02 4.34
CA ILE A 120 -6.10 -6.22 3.65
C ILE A 120 -6.29 -7.08 2.40
N LEU A 121 -5.46 -6.86 1.40
CA LEU A 121 -5.40 -7.75 0.25
C LEU A 121 -4.85 -9.13 0.65
N VAL A 122 -5.30 -10.14 -0.05
CA VAL A 122 -4.64 -11.45 -0.11
C VAL A 122 -4.22 -11.73 -1.54
N ASP A 123 -3.08 -12.39 -1.71
CA ASP A 123 -2.63 -12.84 -3.03
C ASP A 123 -3.45 -14.05 -3.53
N ASP A 124 -3.09 -14.56 -4.71
CA ASP A 124 -3.73 -15.70 -5.36
C ASP A 124 -3.61 -17.00 -4.53
N THR A 125 -2.59 -17.12 -3.68
CA THR A 125 -2.42 -18.24 -2.74
C THR A 125 -3.21 -18.06 -1.44
N GLY A 126 -3.81 -16.89 -1.21
CA GLY A 126 -4.52 -16.53 0.02
C GLY A 126 -3.63 -15.96 1.11
N ARG A 127 -2.36 -15.65 0.82
CA ARG A 127 -1.43 -15.06 1.77
C ARG A 127 -1.76 -13.58 2.00
N PRO A 128 -1.91 -13.13 3.26
CA PRO A 128 -2.17 -11.74 3.61
C PRO A 128 -1.04 -10.79 3.21
N GLN A 129 -1.40 -9.69 2.57
CA GLN A 129 -0.49 -8.62 2.15
C GLN A 129 -0.56 -7.46 3.15
N TRP A 130 0.26 -7.53 4.19
CA TRP A 130 0.17 -6.64 5.37
C TRP A 130 0.41 -5.16 5.04
N LEU A 131 1.12 -4.88 3.95
CA LEU A 131 1.37 -3.53 3.41
C LEU A 131 0.53 -3.23 2.16
N ALA A 132 -0.67 -3.81 2.09
CA ALA A 132 -1.71 -3.48 1.13
C ALA A 132 -3.07 -3.53 1.83
N GLY A 133 -3.32 -2.61 2.77
CA GLY A 133 -4.53 -2.62 3.59
C GLY A 133 -5.05 -1.23 3.93
N CYS A 134 -6.33 -1.17 4.33
CA CYS A 134 -7.00 0.03 4.83
C CYS A 134 -7.52 -0.23 6.25
N TRP A 135 -7.33 0.71 7.17
CA TRP A 135 -7.52 0.52 8.59
C TRP A 135 -8.19 1.72 9.24
N GLN A 136 -8.92 1.50 10.32
CA GLN A 136 -9.29 2.58 11.22
C GLN A 136 -8.04 3.16 11.87
N THR A 137 -7.80 4.46 11.70
CA THR A 137 -6.59 5.15 12.19
C THR A 137 -6.43 4.99 13.69
N GLU A 138 -7.50 5.16 14.45
CA GLU A 138 -7.45 5.04 15.89
C GLU A 138 -7.21 3.60 16.39
N THR A 139 -7.70 2.60 15.65
CA THR A 139 -7.40 1.19 15.95
C THR A 139 -5.92 0.89 15.75
N LEU A 140 -5.31 1.41 14.67
CA LEU A 140 -3.86 1.28 14.48
C LEU A 140 -3.06 2.02 15.55
N ARG A 141 -3.45 3.23 15.93
CA ARG A 141 -2.77 3.99 16.99
C ARG A 141 -2.74 3.22 18.30
N ARG A 142 -3.86 2.65 18.70
CA ARG A 142 -3.94 1.83 19.92
C ARG A 142 -3.07 0.57 19.82
N ALA A 143 -3.11 -0.10 18.69
CA ALA A 143 -2.29 -1.29 18.47
C ALA A 143 -0.80 -0.98 18.52
N VAL A 144 -0.36 0.07 17.84
CA VAL A 144 1.05 0.47 17.79
C VAL A 144 1.56 0.94 19.15
N ALA A 145 0.74 1.61 19.98
CA ALA A 145 1.14 2.14 21.28
C ALA A 145 1.62 1.03 22.24
N GLY A 146 0.98 -0.13 22.22
CA GLY A 146 1.32 -1.27 23.08
C GLY A 146 2.24 -2.31 22.44
N TYR A 147 2.73 -2.08 21.22
CA TYR A 147 3.49 -3.09 20.48
C TYR A 147 4.98 -2.71 20.39
N HIS A 148 5.86 -3.59 20.88
CA HIS A 148 7.31 -3.34 21.00
C HIS A 148 8.17 -4.24 20.10
N GLN A 149 7.55 -5.02 19.20
CA GLN A 149 8.27 -5.84 18.24
C GLN A 149 8.23 -5.20 16.83
N ASP A 150 9.02 -5.73 15.88
CA ASP A 150 9.16 -5.15 14.54
C ASP A 150 8.31 -5.84 13.46
N SER A 151 7.46 -6.81 13.86
CA SER A 151 6.67 -7.60 12.93
C SER A 151 5.32 -6.93 12.63
N LEU A 152 5.10 -6.45 11.41
CA LEU A 152 3.79 -5.97 10.97
C LEU A 152 2.71 -7.07 11.04
N ARG A 153 3.07 -8.33 10.75
CA ARG A 153 2.14 -9.46 10.94
C ARG A 153 1.74 -9.61 12.40
N GLY A 154 2.69 -9.49 13.31
CA GLY A 154 2.44 -9.57 14.75
C GLY A 154 1.58 -8.42 15.27
N LEU A 155 1.76 -7.21 14.71
CA LEU A 155 0.98 -6.02 15.04
C LEU A 155 -0.44 -6.08 14.47
N LEU A 156 -0.57 -6.37 13.18
CA LEU A 156 -1.82 -6.21 12.42
C LEU A 156 -2.70 -7.48 12.44
N GLY A 157 -2.09 -8.66 12.57
CA GLY A 157 -2.79 -9.93 12.58
C GLY A 157 -3.85 -10.06 13.70
N PRO A 158 -3.53 -9.71 14.96
CA PRO A 158 -4.50 -9.74 16.06
C PRO A 158 -5.70 -8.81 15.90
N LEU A 159 -5.62 -7.81 14.99
CA LEU A 159 -6.74 -6.94 14.68
C LEU A 159 -7.82 -7.65 13.83
N ALA A 160 -7.55 -8.84 13.32
CA ALA A 160 -8.48 -9.65 12.53
C ALA A 160 -9.12 -8.86 11.35
N PRO A 161 -8.34 -8.32 10.41
CA PRO A 161 -8.87 -7.55 9.29
C PRO A 161 -9.69 -8.43 8.35
N VAL A 162 -10.59 -7.79 7.59
CA VAL A 162 -11.27 -8.44 6.48
C VAL A 162 -10.25 -8.80 5.40
N LEU A 163 -10.25 -10.05 4.95
CA LEU A 163 -9.40 -10.51 3.86
C LEU A 163 -10.08 -10.26 2.52
N VAL A 164 -9.48 -9.47 1.65
CA VAL A 164 -10.03 -9.07 0.36
C VAL A 164 -9.25 -9.75 -0.76
N ARG A 165 -9.93 -10.60 -1.51
CA ARG A 165 -9.40 -11.17 -2.75
C ARG A 165 -9.87 -10.33 -3.92
N LEU A 166 -8.93 -9.78 -4.67
CA LEU A 166 -9.21 -9.13 -5.95
C LEU A 166 -8.83 -10.09 -7.07
N THR A 167 -9.65 -10.13 -8.10
CA THR A 167 -9.34 -10.90 -9.31
C THR A 167 -8.91 -9.90 -10.39
N PRO A 168 -7.60 -9.84 -10.76
CA PRO A 168 -7.16 -9.01 -11.87
C PRO A 168 -7.86 -9.42 -13.17
N SER A 169 -8.13 -8.47 -14.03
CA SER A 169 -8.64 -8.77 -15.37
C SER A 169 -7.60 -9.56 -16.18
N PRO A 170 -8.02 -10.36 -17.19
CA PRO A 170 -7.05 -11.06 -18.02
C PRO A 170 -6.00 -10.11 -18.61
N GLY A 171 -4.72 -10.42 -18.38
CA GLY A 171 -3.58 -9.60 -18.81
C GLY A 171 -3.23 -8.43 -17.89
N GLU A 172 -3.97 -8.21 -16.80
CA GLU A 172 -3.58 -7.22 -15.80
C GLU A 172 -2.64 -7.83 -14.73
N PRO A 173 -1.54 -7.13 -14.39
CA PRO A 173 -0.68 -7.55 -13.31
C PRO A 173 -1.43 -7.47 -11.96
N PRO A 174 -1.15 -8.40 -11.02
CA PRO A 174 -1.78 -8.38 -9.72
C PRO A 174 -1.33 -7.16 -8.90
N PRO A 175 -2.24 -6.52 -8.12
CA PRO A 175 -1.93 -5.33 -7.32
C PRO A 175 -0.96 -5.57 -6.16
N TRP A 176 -0.75 -6.84 -5.78
CA TRP A 176 0.17 -7.25 -4.72
C TRP A 176 1.56 -7.66 -5.23
N LEU A 177 1.82 -7.53 -6.54
CA LEU A 177 3.15 -7.79 -7.08
C LEU A 177 4.11 -6.72 -6.56
N ASP A 178 5.10 -7.16 -5.78
CA ASP A 178 6.18 -6.33 -5.25
C ASP A 178 7.46 -6.49 -6.07
N CYS A 179 8.42 -5.61 -5.86
CA CYS A 179 9.70 -5.58 -6.58
C CYS A 179 10.88 -5.81 -5.63
N ASP A 180 10.92 -6.93 -4.92
CA ASP A 180 11.94 -7.24 -3.90
C ASP A 180 13.31 -7.63 -4.49
N THR A 181 13.31 -8.22 -5.67
CA THR A 181 14.53 -8.72 -6.34
C THR A 181 14.73 -8.10 -7.72
N PRO A 182 15.94 -8.17 -8.30
CA PRO A 182 16.16 -7.75 -9.70
C PRO A 182 15.27 -8.49 -10.69
N GLU A 183 14.89 -9.72 -10.38
CA GLU A 183 13.98 -10.52 -11.21
C GLU A 183 12.55 -10.01 -11.14
N ASP A 184 12.05 -9.69 -9.93
CA ASP A 184 10.74 -9.06 -9.76
C ASP A 184 10.65 -7.72 -10.50
N LEU A 185 11.72 -6.92 -10.42
CA LEU A 185 11.79 -5.63 -11.11
C LEU A 185 11.76 -5.82 -12.65
N ARG A 186 12.49 -6.80 -13.18
CA ARG A 186 12.43 -7.12 -14.63
C ARG A 186 11.01 -7.55 -15.02
N ARG A 187 10.44 -8.50 -14.27
CA ARG A 187 9.07 -8.97 -14.50
C ARG A 187 8.05 -7.81 -14.44
N ALA A 188 8.18 -6.92 -13.48
CA ALA A 188 7.31 -5.75 -13.38
C ALA A 188 7.45 -4.83 -14.60
N ARG A 189 8.67 -4.61 -15.10
CA ARG A 189 8.92 -3.82 -16.31
C ARG A 189 8.31 -4.44 -17.55
N ASP A 190 8.45 -5.76 -17.70
CA ASP A 190 7.87 -6.51 -18.83
C ASP A 190 6.33 -6.42 -18.82
N LEU A 191 5.70 -6.52 -17.63
CA LEU A 191 4.27 -6.41 -17.45
C LEU A 191 3.75 -4.98 -17.63
N ALA A 192 4.54 -3.97 -17.27
CA ALA A 192 4.19 -2.56 -17.52
C ALA A 192 4.18 -2.22 -19.02
N GLY A 193 4.90 -3.00 -19.82
CA GLY A 193 5.12 -2.75 -21.26
C GLY A 193 6.10 -1.60 -21.51
N PRO A 194 6.39 -1.30 -22.78
CA PRO A 194 7.32 -0.26 -23.14
C PRO A 194 6.83 1.12 -22.67
N HIS A 195 7.77 1.93 -22.17
CA HIS A 195 7.56 3.35 -21.93
C HIS A 195 7.16 4.02 -23.23
N LEU A 196 5.94 4.55 -23.33
CA LEU A 196 5.48 5.32 -24.46
C LEU A 196 5.78 6.80 -24.17
N PRO A 197 6.62 7.45 -24.99
CA PRO A 197 6.93 8.87 -24.77
C PRO A 197 5.66 9.72 -24.85
N ASP A 198 5.55 10.73 -23.99
CA ASP A 198 4.37 11.60 -23.83
C ASP A 198 3.90 12.28 -25.13
N TRP A 199 4.78 12.47 -26.12
CA TRP A 199 4.44 13.10 -27.39
C TRP A 199 3.50 12.27 -28.30
N LEU A 200 3.30 10.98 -27.98
CA LEU A 200 2.35 10.12 -28.72
C LEU A 200 0.88 10.39 -28.37
N GLY A 201 0.58 11.21 -27.37
CA GLY A 201 -0.81 11.59 -27.01
C GLY A 201 -1.71 10.43 -26.58
N LEU A 202 -1.16 9.23 -26.45
CA LEU A 202 -1.86 8.01 -26.06
C LEU A 202 -1.87 7.85 -24.53
N GLY A 203 -2.18 8.93 -23.80
CA GLY A 203 -2.31 8.91 -22.36
C GLY A 203 -3.17 7.72 -21.92
N ARG A 204 -2.62 6.85 -21.08
CA ARG A 204 -3.32 5.70 -20.50
C ARG A 204 -4.39 6.16 -19.50
N ALA A 205 -5.46 6.78 -20.00
CA ALA A 205 -6.70 6.99 -19.29
C ALA A 205 -7.62 5.81 -19.60
N ARG A 206 -7.43 4.68 -18.96
CA ARG A 206 -8.46 3.64 -18.89
C ARG A 206 -8.48 3.09 -17.47
N GLU A 207 -9.47 3.53 -16.70
CA GLU A 207 -9.95 2.70 -15.60
C GLU A 207 -10.49 1.41 -16.22
N PRO A 208 -10.02 0.23 -15.78
CA PRO A 208 -10.55 -1.04 -16.26
C PRO A 208 -11.99 -1.22 -15.79
N PRO A 209 -12.78 -2.06 -16.48
CA PRO A 209 -14.12 -2.43 -16.06
C PRO A 209 -14.10 -3.06 -14.66
N SER A 210 -15.24 -2.96 -13.98
CA SER A 210 -15.44 -3.30 -12.55
C SER A 210 -14.68 -4.54 -12.07
N LEU A 211 -13.86 -4.33 -11.04
CA LEU A 211 -13.21 -5.40 -10.27
C LEU A 211 -14.26 -6.28 -9.57
N ALA A 212 -14.17 -7.59 -9.76
CA ALA A 212 -14.91 -8.52 -8.91
C ALA A 212 -14.23 -8.55 -7.53
N VAL A 213 -14.93 -8.06 -6.51
CA VAL A 213 -14.47 -8.06 -5.12
C VAL A 213 -15.12 -9.25 -4.39
N ILE A 214 -14.30 -10.20 -3.94
CA ILE A 214 -14.75 -11.29 -3.09
C ILE A 214 -14.27 -11.00 -1.67
N VAL A 215 -15.21 -10.71 -0.77
CA VAL A 215 -14.94 -10.54 0.66
C VAL A 215 -14.97 -11.93 1.31
N ILE A 216 -13.83 -12.38 1.84
CA ILE A 216 -13.75 -13.62 2.61
C ILE A 216 -13.98 -13.27 4.08
N ALA A 217 -15.22 -13.40 4.55
CA ALA A 217 -15.51 -13.32 5.97
C ALA A 217 -14.91 -14.55 6.66
N GLN A 218 -13.91 -14.37 7.52
CA GLN A 218 -13.52 -15.43 8.45
C GLN A 218 -14.62 -15.55 9.51
N LEU A 219 -15.49 -16.54 9.35
CA LEU A 219 -16.29 -17.07 10.45
C LEU A 219 -15.31 -17.71 11.44
N LEU A 220 -14.87 -16.92 12.42
CA LEU A 220 -14.23 -17.49 13.61
C LEU A 220 -15.25 -18.39 14.27
N GLY A 221 -15.07 -19.69 14.11
CA GLY A 221 -15.73 -20.69 14.92
C GLY A 221 -15.33 -20.49 16.38
N VAL A 222 -16.16 -19.78 17.12
CA VAL A 222 -16.18 -19.86 18.57
C VAL A 222 -16.69 -21.24 18.89
N LYS A 223 -15.78 -22.19 19.19
CA LYS A 223 -16.13 -23.38 19.92
C LYS A 223 -16.26 -22.99 21.40
N ALA A 224 -17.48 -23.22 21.89
CA ALA A 224 -17.79 -23.15 23.29
C ALA A 224 -16.93 -24.14 24.12
#